data_08cb8911ed8fd2e4335e7c26202814f8
#
_entry.id   08cb8911ed8fd2e4335e7c26202814f8
#
_cell.length_a   1.000
_cell.length_b   1.000
_cell.length_c   1.000
_cell.angle_alpha   90.00
_cell.angle_beta   90.00
_cell.angle_gamma   90.00
#
_symmetry.space_group_name_H-M   'P 1'
#
loop_
_entity.id
_entity.type
_entity.pdbx_description
1 polymer ?
#
loop_
_entity_poly.entity_id
_entity_poly.type
_entity_poly.pdbx_seq_one_letter_code
_entity_poly.pdbx_strand_id
1 'polypeptide(L)'
;MADIRIIAGESRQPRITVTTDGSTTVDISSGYTIDWHVYREGDPDTVVVNKGTALSGDDDIDVSTSGASGIAIVTLTEADTIDLTGTYIYEWRVEEDSSGEVDKTKGRLIVSDSGHGA
;
A
#
# COMPACT_ATOMS: atom_id res chain seq x y z
N MET A 1 -2.41 -8.95 -9.07
CA MET A 1 -1.47 -7.83 -8.92
C MET A 1 -0.05 -8.36 -8.78
N ALA A 2 0.92 -7.59 -9.27
CA ALA A 2 2.31 -8.02 -9.26
C ALA A 2 2.89 -8.09 -7.84
N ASP A 3 3.83 -9.00 -7.64
CA ASP A 3 4.57 -9.07 -6.40
C ASP A 3 5.48 -7.85 -6.24
N ILE A 4 5.63 -7.38 -5.02
CA ILE A 4 6.60 -6.35 -4.67
C ILE A 4 7.78 -7.04 -3.99
N ARG A 5 8.99 -6.81 -4.52
CA ARG A 5 10.21 -7.38 -3.97
C ARG A 5 11.11 -6.27 -3.48
N ILE A 6 11.51 -6.33 -2.22
CA ILE A 6 12.39 -5.33 -1.62
C ILE A 6 13.44 -6.01 -0.74
N ILE A 7 14.44 -5.23 -0.37
CA ILE A 7 15.46 -5.63 0.60
C ILE A 7 15.13 -4.94 1.93
N ALA A 8 15.27 -5.66 3.03
CA ALA A 8 14.98 -5.10 4.37
C ALA A 8 15.77 -3.80 4.58
N GLY A 9 15.08 -2.77 5.07
CA GLY A 9 15.67 -1.44 5.25
C GLY A 9 15.64 -0.56 4.02
N GLU A 10 15.12 -1.06 2.89
CA GLU A 10 14.99 -0.29 1.66
C GLU A 10 13.72 0.55 1.68
N SER A 11 13.81 1.78 1.14
CA SER A 11 12.64 2.63 0.96
C SER A 11 12.01 2.39 -0.40
N ARG A 12 10.69 2.37 -0.48
CA ARG A 12 9.94 2.17 -1.73
C ARG A 12 8.66 2.98 -1.71
N GLN A 13 8.13 3.23 -2.90
CA GLN A 13 6.86 3.92 -3.06
C GLN A 13 5.90 3.10 -3.93
N PRO A 14 5.28 2.06 -3.35
CA PRO A 14 4.23 1.32 -4.07
C PRO A 14 3.10 2.24 -4.46
N ARG A 15 2.50 2.00 -5.62
CA ARG A 15 1.37 2.80 -6.09
C ARG A 15 0.30 1.92 -6.71
N ILE A 16 -0.92 2.43 -6.69
CA ILE A 16 -2.06 1.79 -7.32
C ILE A 16 -2.76 2.79 -8.23
N THR A 17 -3.29 2.31 -9.34
CA THR A 17 -4.17 3.08 -10.21
C THR A 17 -5.59 2.60 -10.02
N VAL A 18 -6.49 3.49 -9.62
CA VAL A 18 -7.90 3.17 -9.38
C VAL A 18 -8.68 3.42 -10.66
N THR A 19 -9.40 2.40 -11.13
CA THR A 19 -10.23 2.49 -12.32
C THR A 19 -11.64 2.02 -12.02
N THR A 20 -12.62 2.46 -12.83
CA THR A 20 -14.02 2.06 -12.64
C THR A 20 -14.32 0.70 -13.26
N ASP A 21 -13.83 0.44 -14.46
CA ASP A 21 -14.14 -0.77 -15.23
C ASP A 21 -12.88 -1.41 -15.81
N GLY A 22 -11.73 -1.15 -15.17
CA GLY A 22 -10.44 -1.62 -15.64
C GLY A 22 -9.79 -0.73 -16.69
N SER A 23 -10.45 0.33 -17.14
CA SER A 23 -9.91 1.19 -18.20
C SER A 23 -10.01 2.68 -17.91
N THR A 24 -11.05 3.14 -17.22
CA THR A 24 -11.25 4.57 -16.95
C THR A 24 -10.77 4.92 -15.54
N THR A 25 -9.78 5.81 -15.45
CA THR A 25 -9.26 6.24 -14.17
C THR A 25 -10.25 7.10 -13.41
N VAL A 26 -10.19 7.03 -12.09
CA VAL A 26 -11.07 7.77 -11.17
C VAL A 26 -10.24 8.83 -10.46
N ASP A 27 -10.76 10.04 -10.36
CA ASP A 27 -10.14 11.09 -9.55
C ASP A 27 -10.33 10.74 -8.07
N ILE A 28 -9.26 10.36 -7.39
CA ILE A 28 -9.27 9.99 -5.99
C ILE A 28 -8.66 11.05 -5.07
N SER A 29 -8.45 12.26 -5.58
CA SER A 29 -7.85 13.35 -4.81
C SER A 29 -8.75 13.82 -3.66
N SER A 30 -10.04 13.52 -3.72
CA SER A 30 -10.98 13.79 -2.63
C SER A 30 -12.16 12.83 -2.71
N GLY A 31 -12.88 12.64 -1.59
CA GLY A 31 -14.07 11.80 -1.55
C GLY A 31 -13.81 10.31 -1.44
N TYR A 32 -12.56 9.90 -1.24
CA TYR A 32 -12.18 8.50 -1.10
C TYR A 32 -11.29 8.30 0.12
N THR A 33 -11.43 7.13 0.73
CA THR A 33 -10.54 6.68 1.80
C THR A 33 -9.79 5.46 1.29
N ILE A 34 -8.47 5.50 1.36
CA ILE A 34 -7.62 4.43 0.85
C ILE A 34 -6.76 3.93 1.99
N ASP A 35 -6.71 2.61 2.16
CA ASP A 35 -5.88 1.93 3.15
C ASP A 35 -4.93 0.96 2.45
N TRP A 36 -3.76 0.78 3.02
CA TRP A 36 -2.79 -0.20 2.57
C TRP A 36 -2.21 -0.90 3.79
N HIS A 37 -2.43 -2.20 3.87
CA HIS A 37 -2.00 -3.02 4.99
C HIS A 37 -1.06 -4.10 4.52
N VAL A 38 -0.07 -4.43 5.34
CA VAL A 38 0.80 -5.59 5.13
C VAL A 38 0.67 -6.49 6.36
N TYR A 39 0.45 -7.76 6.12
CA TYR A 39 0.33 -8.76 7.17
C TYR A 39 1.09 -10.02 6.78
N ARG A 40 1.39 -10.87 7.77
CA ARG A 40 2.08 -12.12 7.51
C ARG A 40 1.19 -13.05 6.71
N GLU A 41 1.79 -13.74 5.73
CA GLU A 41 1.06 -14.73 4.95
C GLU A 41 0.51 -15.80 5.90
N GLY A 42 -0.80 -16.06 5.80
CA GLY A 42 -1.47 -17.01 6.67
C GLY A 42 -1.92 -16.45 8.02
N ASP A 43 -1.61 -15.19 8.33
CA ASP A 43 -2.01 -14.56 9.59
C ASP A 43 -2.48 -13.12 9.34
N PRO A 44 -3.71 -12.96 8.82
CA PRO A 44 -4.24 -11.64 8.48
C PRO A 44 -4.50 -10.74 9.69
N ASP A 45 -4.51 -11.28 10.90
CA ASP A 45 -4.72 -10.49 12.11
C ASP A 45 -3.44 -9.81 12.59
N THR A 46 -2.28 -10.20 12.06
CA THR A 46 -0.98 -9.62 12.43
C THR A 46 -0.54 -8.63 11.36
N VAL A 47 -1.03 -7.39 11.47
CA VAL A 47 -0.66 -6.30 10.56
C VAL A 47 0.70 -5.74 10.98
N VAL A 48 1.66 -5.73 10.06
CA VAL A 48 3.02 -5.25 10.31
C VAL A 48 3.28 -3.86 9.74
N VAL A 49 2.51 -3.45 8.72
CA VAL A 49 2.55 -2.09 8.16
C VAL A 49 1.12 -1.64 7.91
N ASN A 50 0.81 -0.42 8.33
CA ASN A 50 -0.51 0.17 8.15
C ASN A 50 -0.37 1.59 7.61
N LYS A 51 -0.87 1.84 6.42
CA LYS A 51 -0.88 3.16 5.77
C LYS A 51 -2.30 3.51 5.39
N GLY A 52 -2.62 4.79 5.34
CA GLY A 52 -3.97 5.21 4.98
C GLY A 52 -4.10 6.71 4.79
N THR A 53 -5.11 7.14 4.03
CA THR A 53 -5.39 8.56 3.83
C THR A 53 -5.87 9.26 5.10
N ALA A 54 -6.34 8.49 6.09
CA ALA A 54 -6.74 9.04 7.40
C ALA A 54 -5.57 9.15 8.38
N LEU A 55 -4.38 8.68 8.01
CA LEU A 55 -3.19 8.75 8.84
C LEU A 55 -2.32 9.95 8.43
N SER A 56 -1.25 10.19 9.15
CA SER A 56 -0.41 11.36 8.92
C SER A 56 1.06 10.99 8.86
N GLY A 57 1.90 11.92 8.39
CA GLY A 57 3.33 11.70 8.27
C GLY A 57 3.65 10.65 7.21
N ASP A 58 4.60 9.77 7.49
CA ASP A 58 4.99 8.71 6.56
C ASP A 58 3.95 7.62 6.41
N ASP A 59 2.92 7.60 7.26
CA ASP A 59 1.82 6.64 7.18
C ASP A 59 0.67 7.13 6.29
N ASP A 60 0.71 8.38 5.84
CA ASP A 60 -0.28 8.94 4.93
C ASP A 60 -0.07 8.38 3.52
N ILE A 61 -1.19 8.06 2.85
CA ILE A 61 -1.17 7.71 1.43
C ILE A 61 -1.36 8.98 0.63
N ASP A 62 -0.43 9.25 -0.28
CA ASP A 62 -0.46 10.45 -1.11
C ASP A 62 -1.48 10.28 -2.25
N VAL A 63 -2.54 11.08 -2.19
CA VAL A 63 -3.51 11.20 -3.27
C VAL A 63 -3.53 12.62 -3.85
N SER A 64 -2.66 13.52 -3.35
CA SER A 64 -2.62 14.91 -3.80
C SER A 64 -1.73 15.10 -5.03
N THR A 65 -0.65 14.33 -5.16
CA THR A 65 0.29 14.46 -6.28
C THR A 65 -0.29 13.94 -7.59
N SER A 66 -0.86 12.74 -7.56
CA SER A 66 -1.35 12.06 -8.78
C SER A 66 -2.77 11.51 -8.63
N GLY A 67 -3.48 11.92 -7.56
CA GLY A 67 -4.83 11.42 -7.29
C GLY A 67 -5.85 11.80 -8.36
N ALA A 68 -5.69 12.97 -9.00
CA ALA A 68 -6.57 13.37 -10.09
C ALA A 68 -6.47 12.43 -11.29
N SER A 69 -5.35 11.71 -11.44
CA SER A 69 -5.15 10.69 -12.45
C SER A 69 -5.45 9.28 -11.94
N GLY A 70 -6.02 9.17 -10.75
CA GLY A 70 -6.39 7.88 -10.16
C GLY A 70 -5.26 7.16 -9.46
N ILE A 71 -4.14 7.82 -9.17
CA ILE A 71 -2.95 7.17 -8.60
C ILE A 71 -2.79 7.53 -7.12
N ALA A 72 -2.71 6.50 -6.27
CA ALA A 72 -2.39 6.61 -4.86
C ALA A 72 -0.98 6.07 -4.63
N ILE A 73 -0.19 6.77 -3.84
CA ILE A 73 1.23 6.44 -3.60
C ILE A 73 1.44 6.20 -2.11
N VAL A 74 1.95 5.01 -1.78
CA VAL A 74 2.36 4.66 -0.41
C VAL A 74 3.86 4.93 -0.26
N THR A 75 4.27 5.46 0.88
CA THR A 75 5.69 5.59 1.22
C THR A 75 6.07 4.52 2.24
N LEU A 76 6.92 3.58 1.81
CA LEU A 76 7.57 2.63 2.70
C LEU A 76 8.92 3.19 3.07
N THR A 77 9.13 3.44 4.35
CA THR A 77 10.40 3.97 4.85
C THR A 77 11.32 2.82 5.24
N GLU A 78 12.60 3.13 5.49
CA GLU A 78 13.54 2.18 6.03
C GLU A 78 13.00 1.54 7.31
N ALA A 79 12.44 2.36 8.21
CA ALA A 79 11.90 1.87 9.48
C ALA A 79 10.74 0.88 9.29
N ASP A 80 9.96 1.02 8.23
CA ASP A 80 8.84 0.13 7.96
C ASP A 80 9.30 -1.27 7.57
N THR A 81 10.47 -1.40 6.96
CA THR A 81 10.92 -2.66 6.34
C THR A 81 12.10 -3.31 7.05
N ILE A 82 12.80 -2.58 7.92
CA ILE A 82 14.08 -3.06 8.49
C ILE A 82 13.93 -4.37 9.29
N ASP A 83 12.79 -4.58 9.94
CA ASP A 83 12.53 -5.76 10.74
C ASP A 83 11.73 -6.84 10.00
N LEU A 84 11.45 -6.63 8.72
CA LEU A 84 10.68 -7.57 7.93
C LEU A 84 11.61 -8.51 7.16
N THR A 85 11.27 -9.80 7.13
CA THR A 85 11.93 -10.79 6.26
C THR A 85 10.92 -11.86 5.91
N GLY A 86 10.96 -12.34 4.67
CA GLY A 86 10.09 -13.39 4.17
C GLY A 86 8.95 -12.87 3.33
N THR A 87 7.88 -13.64 3.27
CA THR A 87 6.73 -13.34 2.43
C THR A 87 5.58 -12.80 3.25
N TYR A 88 5.06 -11.66 2.83
CA TYR A 88 3.91 -11.01 3.42
C TYR A 88 2.84 -10.81 2.36
N ILE A 89 1.62 -10.49 2.79
CA ILE A 89 0.54 -10.09 1.90
C ILE A 89 0.30 -8.61 2.09
N TYR A 90 0.26 -7.85 0.99
CA TYR A 90 -0.21 -6.47 1.03
C TYR A 90 -1.62 -6.41 0.46
N GLU A 91 -2.41 -5.48 0.98
CA GLU A 91 -3.79 -5.30 0.56
C GLU A 91 -4.08 -3.82 0.41
N TRP A 92 -4.58 -3.43 -0.75
CA TRP A 92 -5.13 -2.12 -1.02
C TRP A 92 -6.64 -2.19 -0.83
N ARG A 93 -7.20 -1.23 -0.15
CA ARG A 93 -8.64 -1.09 -0.01
C ARG A 93 -9.01 0.35 -0.34
N VAL A 94 -9.92 0.53 -1.29
CA VAL A 94 -10.40 1.84 -1.72
C VAL A 94 -11.89 1.94 -1.41
N GLU A 95 -12.28 2.95 -0.64
CA GLU A 95 -13.66 3.20 -0.29
C GLU A 95 -14.07 4.58 -0.78
N GLU A 96 -15.23 4.67 -1.43
CA GLU A 96 -15.85 5.95 -1.71
C GLU A 96 -16.63 6.37 -0.48
N ASP A 97 -16.42 7.60 0.01
CA ASP A 97 -17.00 8.05 1.29
C ASP A 97 -18.53 8.00 1.31
N SER A 98 -19.18 8.11 0.15
CA SER A 98 -20.64 8.11 0.04
C SER A 98 -21.25 6.74 -0.22
N SER A 99 -20.49 5.77 -0.75
CA SER A 99 -21.04 4.49 -1.19
C SER A 99 -20.36 3.25 -0.63
N GLY A 100 -19.20 3.39 0.01
CA GLY A 100 -18.47 2.27 0.60
C GLY A 100 -17.39 1.70 -0.32
N GLU A 101 -17.03 0.44 -0.11
CA GLU A 101 -15.89 -0.19 -0.80
C GLU A 101 -16.12 -0.27 -2.31
N VAL A 102 -15.16 0.23 -3.06
CA VAL A 102 -15.20 0.22 -4.54
C VAL A 102 -14.09 -0.62 -5.15
N ASP A 103 -13.00 -0.89 -4.42
CA ASP A 103 -11.91 -1.72 -4.93
C ASP A 103 -11.14 -2.34 -3.77
N LYS A 104 -10.61 -3.54 -4.02
CA LYS A 104 -9.79 -4.28 -3.08
C LYS A 104 -8.82 -5.15 -3.86
N THR A 105 -7.54 -4.93 -3.65
CA THR A 105 -6.49 -5.61 -4.40
C THR A 105 -5.46 -6.17 -3.42
N LYS A 106 -5.02 -7.40 -3.66
CA LYS A 106 -4.00 -8.07 -2.86
C LYS A 106 -2.82 -8.50 -3.71
N GLY A 107 -1.65 -8.59 -3.09
CA GLY A 107 -0.47 -9.14 -3.71
C GLY A 107 0.51 -9.58 -2.64
N ARG A 108 1.66 -10.08 -3.04
CA ARG A 108 2.71 -10.51 -2.11
C ARG A 108 3.78 -9.45 -2.00
N LEU A 109 4.22 -9.20 -0.78
CA LEU A 109 5.39 -8.38 -0.49
C LEU A 109 6.48 -9.34 -0.03
N ILE A 110 7.56 -9.44 -0.78
CA ILE A 110 8.68 -10.34 -0.48
C ILE A 110 9.86 -9.50 -0.04
N VAL A 111 10.27 -9.68 1.21
CA VAL A 111 11.36 -8.91 1.82
C VAL A 111 12.53 -9.84 2.02
N SER A 112 13.64 -9.53 1.36
CA SER A 112 14.88 -10.28 1.49
C SER A 112 15.75 -9.65 2.57
N ASP A 113 16.57 -10.49 3.23
CA ASP A 113 17.57 -10.01 4.18
C ASP A 113 18.52 -9.04 3.45
N SER A 114 18.96 -8.00 4.16
CA SER A 114 19.86 -7.00 3.60
C SER A 114 21.23 -7.55 3.19
N GLY A 115 21.61 -8.71 3.72
CA GLY A 115 22.92 -9.30 3.44
C GLY A 115 24.08 -8.62 4.16
N HIS A 116 23.82 -7.66 5.01
CA HIS A 116 24.85 -6.93 5.74
C HIS A 116 25.02 -7.38 7.19
N GLY A 117 24.32 -8.42 7.58
CA GLY A 117 24.39 -8.95 8.94
C GLY A 117 23.87 -7.99 9.98
N ALA A 118 23.20 -6.98 9.58
CA ALA A 118 22.63 -6.00 10.48
C ALA A 118 21.22 -6.40 10.88
#